data_7f1b9b5c7c94f95eb069dfbec7e983c7
#
_entry.id   7f1b9b5c7c94f95eb069dfbec7e983c7
#
_cell.length_a   1.000
_cell.length_b   1.000
_cell.length_c   1.000
_cell.angle_alpha   90.00
_cell.angle_beta   90.00
_cell.angle_gamma   90.00
#
_symmetry.space_group_name_H-M   'P 1'
#
loop_
_entity.id
_entity.type
_entity.pdbx_description
1 polymer ?
#
loop_
_entity_poly.entity_id
_entity_poly.type
_entity_poly.pdbx_seq_one_letter_code
_entity_poly.pdbx_strand_id
1 'polypeptide(L)'
;MHEHPLQRFFTSRRVRPTFEWDRYQLRDVLVIDHPRCQAVFSRQGGQLLHFQPRGQKPWLWCAAQWPQVGAIRGGVPVCWPWYGRHPSESGWPAHGWARLLNWKLIDSAESEAGVTLHWQLQLWDWQVDLHAELGQGMELRLSTRHEDSEPCHFSHGLHAYWRISDVAGVALEGLDGAQGYDKLSRQVCQQEGELRVAGGCQRVFEHTGAVQLQDSAWKRRLHIDTSDSPSTVVWHPGSRPLLGVCGSEASGFVRVEATSCESEHGSLEPGEQAQIRLQACLA
;
A
#
# COMPACT_ATOMS: atom_id res chain seq x y z
N MET A 1 12.77 -17.35 -8.74
CA MET A 1 12.39 -16.14 -7.96
C MET A 1 12.65 -14.94 -8.86
N HIS A 2 11.60 -14.22 -9.26
CA HIS A 2 11.77 -13.06 -10.15
C HIS A 2 12.42 -11.90 -9.39
N GLU A 3 13.41 -11.27 -10.01
CA GLU A 3 14.02 -10.06 -9.48
C GLU A 3 12.97 -8.93 -9.42
N HIS A 4 13.06 -8.05 -8.41
CA HIS A 4 12.13 -6.93 -8.31
C HIS A 4 12.36 -5.98 -9.49
N PRO A 5 11.32 -5.57 -10.25
CA PRO A 5 11.49 -4.83 -11.52
C PRO A 5 12.21 -3.49 -11.34
N LEU A 6 12.10 -2.87 -10.16
CA LEU A 6 12.74 -1.60 -9.83
C LEU A 6 14.14 -1.75 -9.22
N GLN A 7 14.62 -2.99 -8.99
CA GLN A 7 15.97 -3.25 -8.49
C GLN A 7 17.04 -2.71 -9.43
N ARG A 8 16.73 -2.62 -10.72
CA ARG A 8 17.63 -2.04 -11.75
C ARG A 8 18.17 -0.65 -11.41
N PHE A 9 17.45 0.15 -10.66
CA PHE A 9 17.90 1.47 -10.24
C PHE A 9 19.07 1.42 -9.25
N PHE A 10 19.27 0.29 -8.58
CA PHE A 10 20.25 0.11 -7.50
C PHE A 10 21.40 -0.83 -7.86
N THR A 11 21.37 -1.46 -9.05
CA THR A 11 22.43 -2.38 -9.52
C THR A 11 23.58 -1.67 -10.22
N SER A 12 23.40 -0.41 -10.61
CA SER A 12 24.42 0.41 -11.24
C SER A 12 25.52 0.76 -10.22
N ARG A 13 26.80 0.71 -10.64
CA ARG A 13 27.94 1.20 -9.85
C ARG A 13 28.00 2.75 -9.76
N ARG A 14 27.05 3.44 -10.37
CA ARG A 14 26.97 4.90 -10.30
C ARG A 14 26.59 5.33 -8.88
N VAL A 15 27.38 6.24 -8.31
CA VAL A 15 27.00 6.94 -7.09
C VAL A 15 25.83 7.85 -7.42
N ARG A 16 24.71 7.69 -6.73
CA ARG A 16 23.51 8.53 -6.86
C ARG A 16 23.42 9.48 -5.68
N PRO A 17 22.83 10.67 -5.86
CA PRO A 17 22.34 11.45 -4.71
C PRO A 17 21.22 10.68 -4.01
N THR A 18 20.94 11.01 -2.74
CA THR A 18 19.89 10.36 -1.96
C THR A 18 18.53 10.39 -2.65
N PHE A 19 18.22 11.51 -3.32
CA PHE A 19 16.98 11.70 -4.08
C PHE A 19 17.32 12.01 -5.54
N GLU A 20 16.82 11.18 -6.47
CA GLU A 20 17.00 11.42 -7.90
C GLU A 20 15.73 11.11 -8.67
N TRP A 21 15.27 12.06 -9.52
CA TRP A 21 14.18 11.79 -10.45
C TRP A 21 14.70 11.00 -11.64
N ASP A 22 13.92 9.96 -12.02
CA ASP A 22 14.20 9.09 -13.16
C ASP A 22 12.86 8.74 -13.85
N ARG A 23 12.91 7.92 -14.90
CA ARG A 23 11.72 7.45 -15.61
C ARG A 23 11.67 5.93 -15.72
N TYR A 24 10.48 5.37 -15.51
CA TYR A 24 10.22 3.97 -15.70
C TYR A 24 8.86 3.78 -16.37
N GLN A 25 8.85 3.09 -17.55
CA GLN A 25 7.63 2.79 -18.32
C GLN A 25 6.69 4.01 -18.47
N LEU A 26 7.25 5.15 -18.95
CA LEU A 26 6.55 6.43 -19.18
C LEU A 26 6.06 7.14 -17.91
N ARG A 27 6.47 6.73 -16.72
CA ARG A 27 6.16 7.38 -15.44
C ARG A 27 7.39 8.03 -14.86
N ASP A 28 7.21 9.20 -14.28
CA ASP A 28 8.24 9.84 -13.47
C ASP A 28 8.31 9.13 -12.13
N VAL A 29 9.50 8.73 -11.72
CA VAL A 29 9.77 8.07 -10.46
C VAL A 29 10.85 8.80 -9.68
N LEU A 30 10.67 8.90 -8.38
CA LEU A 30 11.70 9.37 -7.46
C LEU A 30 12.43 8.16 -6.89
N VAL A 31 13.71 8.04 -7.22
CA VAL A 31 14.60 7.00 -6.72
C VAL A 31 15.29 7.51 -5.48
N ILE A 32 15.26 6.74 -4.40
CA ILE A 32 15.85 7.04 -3.11
C ILE A 32 16.91 5.99 -2.82
N ASP A 33 18.16 6.42 -2.71
CA ASP A 33 19.31 5.55 -2.42
C ASP A 33 20.05 6.07 -1.18
N HIS A 34 19.54 5.69 -0.01
CA HIS A 34 20.04 6.13 1.30
C HIS A 34 20.83 5.00 1.98
N PRO A 35 21.82 5.31 2.86
CA PRO A 35 22.57 4.27 3.61
C PRO A 35 21.71 3.31 4.46
N ARG A 36 20.49 3.69 4.84
CA ARG A 36 19.56 2.86 5.61
C ARG A 36 18.57 2.09 4.74
N CYS A 37 18.19 2.64 3.58
CA CYS A 37 17.16 2.02 2.73
C CYS A 37 17.28 2.40 1.27
N GLN A 38 16.60 1.64 0.44
CA GLN A 38 16.32 1.92 -0.96
C GLN A 38 14.83 2.01 -1.17
N ALA A 39 14.35 3.02 -1.88
CA ALA A 39 12.95 3.17 -2.19
C ALA A 39 12.71 3.79 -3.57
N VAL A 40 11.53 3.57 -4.13
CA VAL A 40 11.07 4.20 -5.37
C VAL A 40 9.63 4.64 -5.18
N PHE A 41 9.38 5.92 -5.42
CA PHE A 41 8.02 6.45 -5.53
C PHE A 41 7.66 6.73 -6.98
N SER A 42 6.42 6.52 -7.36
CA SER A 42 5.86 7.09 -8.59
C SER A 42 5.23 8.44 -8.30
N ARG A 43 5.46 9.43 -9.17
CA ARG A 43 4.75 10.69 -9.13
C ARG A 43 3.25 10.50 -9.33
N GLN A 44 2.87 9.56 -10.23
CA GLN A 44 1.49 9.11 -10.32
C GLN A 44 1.12 8.33 -9.07
N GLY A 45 0.11 8.81 -8.36
CA GLY A 45 -0.40 8.20 -7.14
C GLY A 45 0.32 8.62 -5.86
N GLY A 46 1.42 9.38 -5.92
CA GLY A 46 2.31 9.55 -4.76
C GLY A 46 2.74 8.20 -4.19
N GLN A 47 2.82 7.19 -5.06
CA GLN A 47 2.79 5.78 -4.69
C GLN A 47 4.18 5.22 -4.39
N LEU A 48 4.40 4.73 -3.17
CA LEU A 48 5.59 3.94 -2.83
C LEU A 48 5.53 2.60 -3.57
N LEU A 49 6.44 2.36 -4.52
CA LEU A 49 6.48 1.18 -5.38
C LEU A 49 7.49 0.13 -4.91
N HIS A 50 8.57 0.58 -4.34
CA HIS A 50 9.66 -0.27 -3.84
C HIS A 50 10.15 0.27 -2.51
N PHE A 51 10.37 -0.62 -1.58
CA PHE A 51 11.03 -0.33 -0.31
C PHE A 51 11.87 -1.53 0.12
N GLN A 52 13.11 -1.23 0.49
CA GLN A 52 14.07 -2.24 0.94
C GLN A 52 15.03 -1.63 1.96
N PRO A 53 14.95 -1.98 3.25
CA PRO A 53 16.00 -1.69 4.20
C PRO A 53 17.32 -2.33 3.76
N ARG A 54 18.44 -1.68 4.02
CA ARG A 54 19.75 -2.21 3.65
C ARG A 54 20.02 -3.56 4.30
N GLY A 55 20.59 -4.48 3.50
CA GLY A 55 20.87 -5.84 3.93
C GLY A 55 19.68 -6.78 3.95
N GLN A 56 18.49 -6.31 3.60
CA GLN A 56 17.26 -7.11 3.57
C GLN A 56 16.76 -7.38 2.15
N LYS A 57 15.78 -8.29 2.03
CA LYS A 57 15.00 -8.46 0.80
C LYS A 57 13.98 -7.33 0.66
N PRO A 58 13.57 -6.98 -0.58
CA PRO A 58 12.47 -6.01 -0.78
C PRO A 58 11.23 -6.40 0.01
N TRP A 59 10.57 -5.41 0.63
CA TRP A 59 9.34 -5.63 1.41
C TRP A 59 8.08 -5.53 0.55
N LEU A 60 8.12 -4.71 -0.49
CA LEU A 60 6.98 -4.49 -1.38
C LEU A 60 7.16 -5.24 -2.70
N TRP A 61 6.05 -5.73 -3.23
CA TRP A 61 5.97 -6.31 -4.55
C TRP A 61 5.42 -5.29 -5.54
N CYS A 62 5.91 -5.29 -6.77
CA CYS A 62 5.41 -4.45 -7.85
C CYS A 62 5.39 -5.26 -9.15
N ALA A 63 4.34 -5.08 -9.96
CA ALA A 63 4.23 -5.70 -11.27
C ALA A 63 5.36 -5.23 -12.20
N ALA A 64 5.91 -6.16 -12.99
CA ALA A 64 6.97 -5.85 -13.94
C ALA A 64 6.47 -5.01 -15.12
N GLN A 65 5.21 -5.15 -15.51
CA GLN A 65 4.57 -4.43 -16.59
C GLN A 65 3.50 -3.49 -16.06
N TRP A 66 3.60 -2.20 -16.42
CA TRP A 66 2.62 -1.19 -16.04
C TRP A 66 1.72 -0.84 -17.22
N PRO A 67 0.43 -0.60 -17.01
CA PRO A 67 -0.45 -0.17 -18.09
C PRO A 67 -0.03 1.22 -18.58
N GLN A 68 -0.17 1.49 -19.87
CA GLN A 68 0.09 2.82 -20.41
C GLN A 68 -0.82 3.88 -19.76
N VAL A 69 -2.07 3.51 -19.53
CA VAL A 69 -3.07 4.34 -18.84
C VAL A 69 -3.66 3.52 -17.72
N GLY A 70 -3.82 4.13 -16.53
CA GLY A 70 -4.43 3.49 -15.37
C GLY A 70 -3.46 3.35 -14.19
N ALA A 71 -3.93 2.68 -13.15
CA ALA A 71 -3.19 2.54 -11.89
C ALA A 71 -2.04 1.55 -12.00
N ILE A 72 -0.90 1.87 -11.38
CA ILE A 72 0.22 0.96 -11.21
C ILE A 72 -0.16 -0.09 -10.16
N ARG A 73 0.06 -1.37 -10.51
CA ARG A 73 -0.20 -2.49 -9.59
C ARG A 73 1.06 -2.83 -8.81
N GLY A 74 0.96 -2.83 -7.49
CA GLY A 74 2.08 -3.12 -6.58
C GLY A 74 2.44 -1.95 -5.68
N GLY A 75 3.45 -2.12 -4.82
CA GLY A 75 3.78 -1.13 -3.81
C GLY A 75 2.63 -0.85 -2.85
N VAL A 76 2.39 0.43 -2.58
CA VAL A 76 1.29 0.89 -1.72
C VAL A 76 0.44 1.93 -2.47
N PRO A 77 -0.50 1.51 -3.34
CA PRO A 77 -1.46 2.43 -3.95
C PRO A 77 -2.32 3.13 -2.91
N VAL A 78 -2.55 4.44 -3.10
CA VAL A 78 -3.50 5.22 -2.32
C VAL A 78 -4.89 5.08 -2.92
N CYS A 79 -5.81 4.50 -2.19
CA CYS A 79 -7.24 4.42 -2.54
C CYS A 79 -7.94 5.62 -1.90
N TRP A 80 -8.41 6.58 -2.72
CA TRP A 80 -9.01 7.83 -2.24
C TRP A 80 -9.67 8.59 -3.41
N PRO A 81 -10.81 9.31 -3.24
CA PRO A 81 -11.58 9.51 -2.01
C PRO A 81 -12.62 8.41 -1.71
N TRP A 82 -12.56 7.27 -2.39
CA TRP A 82 -13.34 6.07 -2.04
C TRP A 82 -12.52 4.80 -2.18
N TYR A 83 -12.84 3.84 -1.31
CA TYR A 83 -12.28 2.50 -1.33
C TYR A 83 -13.28 1.52 -1.98
N GLY A 84 -12.83 0.73 -2.95
CA GLY A 84 -13.72 -0.14 -3.71
C GLY A 84 -14.37 0.53 -4.91
N ARG A 85 -15.61 0.17 -5.24
CA ARG A 85 -16.40 0.82 -6.27
C ARG A 85 -17.08 2.06 -5.72
N HIS A 86 -17.27 3.09 -6.55
CA HIS A 86 -18.06 4.23 -6.13
C HIS A 86 -19.52 3.81 -5.94
N PRO A 87 -20.19 4.24 -4.86
CA PRO A 87 -21.54 3.75 -4.53
C PRO A 87 -22.62 4.14 -5.54
N SER A 88 -22.53 5.32 -6.14
CA SER A 88 -23.51 5.83 -7.10
C SER A 88 -22.99 5.92 -8.55
N GLU A 89 -21.69 6.18 -8.74
CA GLU A 89 -21.10 6.44 -10.05
C GLU A 89 -20.40 5.20 -10.62
N SER A 90 -21.16 4.34 -11.31
CA SER A 90 -20.63 3.07 -11.84
C SER A 90 -19.52 3.23 -12.90
N GLY A 91 -19.46 4.39 -13.57
CA GLY A 91 -18.42 4.73 -14.56
C GLY A 91 -17.12 5.25 -13.95
N TRP A 92 -17.10 5.56 -12.67
CA TRP A 92 -15.90 6.07 -12.00
C TRP A 92 -14.94 4.94 -11.65
N PRO A 93 -13.62 5.26 -11.58
CA PRO A 93 -12.61 4.23 -11.34
C PRO A 93 -12.76 3.61 -9.96
N ALA A 94 -12.67 2.30 -9.87
CA ALA A 94 -12.60 1.65 -8.56
C ALA A 94 -11.40 2.18 -7.76
N HIS A 95 -11.56 2.35 -6.46
CA HIS A 95 -10.56 2.88 -5.52
C HIS A 95 -10.15 4.34 -5.75
N GLY A 96 -11.04 5.14 -6.34
CA GLY A 96 -10.86 6.57 -6.47
C GLY A 96 -9.81 7.03 -7.48
N TRP A 97 -9.54 8.33 -7.43
CA TRP A 97 -8.70 9.03 -8.39
C TRP A 97 -7.24 9.14 -7.97
N ALA A 98 -6.94 9.12 -6.67
CA ALA A 98 -5.61 9.44 -6.12
C ALA A 98 -4.48 8.68 -6.81
N ARG A 99 -4.65 7.35 -7.03
CA ARG A 99 -3.65 6.48 -7.68
C ARG A 99 -3.53 6.68 -9.20
N LEU A 100 -4.38 7.53 -9.81
CA LEU A 100 -4.38 7.82 -11.25
C LEU A 100 -3.77 9.17 -11.56
N LEU A 101 -3.75 10.08 -10.60
CA LEU A 101 -3.30 11.46 -10.75
C LEU A 101 -1.83 11.63 -10.33
N ASN A 102 -1.19 12.66 -10.89
CA ASN A 102 0.15 13.04 -10.47
C ASN A 102 0.07 13.87 -9.18
N TRP A 103 0.84 13.45 -8.19
CA TRP A 103 1.00 14.17 -6.93
C TRP A 103 2.19 15.14 -6.99
N LYS A 104 2.15 16.13 -6.14
CA LYS A 104 3.23 17.08 -5.94
C LYS A 104 4.08 16.63 -4.75
N LEU A 105 5.39 16.49 -4.94
CA LEU A 105 6.34 16.39 -3.84
C LEU A 105 6.51 17.79 -3.25
N ILE A 106 6.08 17.98 -2.00
CA ILE A 106 6.12 19.25 -1.29
C ILE A 106 7.46 19.40 -0.62
N ASP A 107 7.95 18.34 0.03
CA ASP A 107 9.20 18.34 0.77
C ASP A 107 9.83 16.94 0.80
N SER A 108 11.15 16.92 0.94
CA SER A 108 11.95 15.72 1.18
C SER A 108 13.19 16.08 1.99
N ALA A 109 13.48 15.27 3.00
CA ALA A 109 14.66 15.44 3.84
C ALA A 109 15.33 14.11 4.13
N GLU A 110 16.63 14.16 4.46
CA GLU A 110 17.41 13.03 4.91
C GLU A 110 18.02 13.27 6.28
N SER A 111 18.24 12.20 7.02
CA SER A 111 18.91 12.17 8.32
C SER A 111 19.74 10.89 8.44
N GLU A 112 20.48 10.68 9.51
CA GLU A 112 21.19 9.43 9.76
C GLU A 112 20.24 8.22 9.90
N ALA A 113 18.97 8.44 10.29
CA ALA A 113 17.97 7.39 10.50
C ALA A 113 17.29 6.95 9.20
N GLY A 114 17.22 7.82 8.19
CA GLY A 114 16.54 7.58 6.94
C GLY A 114 16.08 8.83 6.24
N VAL A 115 14.98 8.74 5.52
CA VAL A 115 14.43 9.85 4.72
C VAL A 115 12.98 10.10 5.10
N THR A 116 12.55 11.35 4.95
CA THR A 116 11.15 11.77 5.05
C THR A 116 10.70 12.38 3.74
N LEU A 117 9.43 12.19 3.37
CA LEU A 117 8.83 12.79 2.18
C LEU A 117 7.42 13.26 2.51
N HIS A 118 7.04 14.37 1.90
CA HIS A 118 5.67 14.88 1.94
C HIS A 118 5.14 15.02 0.51
N TRP A 119 4.14 14.22 0.19
CA TRP A 119 3.40 14.26 -1.07
C TRP A 119 2.02 14.84 -0.86
N GLN A 120 1.52 15.63 -1.80
CA GLN A 120 0.22 16.26 -1.74
C GLN A 120 -0.53 16.13 -3.05
N LEU A 121 -1.84 15.91 -2.95
CA LEU A 121 -2.79 16.00 -4.06
C LEU A 121 -3.96 16.90 -3.63
N GLN A 122 -4.29 17.87 -4.48
CA GLN A 122 -5.52 18.64 -4.41
C GLN A 122 -6.50 18.09 -5.46
N LEU A 123 -7.70 17.76 -5.06
CA LEU A 123 -8.76 17.31 -5.94
C LEU A 123 -10.10 17.87 -5.46
N TRP A 124 -10.75 18.73 -6.26
CA TRP A 124 -11.93 19.48 -5.85
C TRP A 124 -11.64 20.28 -4.58
N ASP A 125 -12.53 20.26 -3.61
CA ASP A 125 -12.39 20.92 -2.30
C ASP A 125 -11.77 20.00 -1.26
N TRP A 126 -10.93 19.05 -1.70
CA TRP A 126 -10.22 18.10 -0.86
C TRP A 126 -8.72 18.24 -1.02
N GLN A 127 -8.04 18.22 0.10
CA GLN A 127 -6.59 18.04 0.14
C GLN A 127 -6.26 16.69 0.77
N VAL A 128 -5.38 15.96 0.14
CA VAL A 128 -4.83 14.72 0.69
C VAL A 128 -3.30 14.81 0.72
N ASP A 129 -2.73 14.52 1.87
CA ASP A 129 -1.30 14.53 2.14
C ASP A 129 -0.84 13.12 2.49
N LEU A 130 0.28 12.69 1.89
CA LEU A 130 0.96 11.45 2.23
C LEU A 130 2.34 11.80 2.79
N HIS A 131 2.53 11.54 4.07
CA HIS A 131 3.83 11.59 4.72
C HIS A 131 4.44 10.19 4.76
N ALA A 132 5.70 10.08 4.35
CA ALA A 132 6.45 8.84 4.38
C ALA A 132 7.73 9.01 5.20
N GLU A 133 7.98 8.06 6.11
CA GLU A 133 9.24 7.93 6.85
C GLU A 133 9.85 6.56 6.53
N LEU A 134 11.05 6.56 5.96
CA LEU A 134 11.70 5.34 5.45
C LEU A 134 13.13 5.23 5.98
N GLY A 135 13.44 4.09 6.60
CA GLY A 135 14.76 3.78 7.15
C GLY A 135 14.96 2.27 7.31
N GLN A 136 15.17 1.80 8.54
CA GLN A 136 15.14 0.35 8.84
C GLN A 136 13.71 -0.20 8.92
N GLY A 137 12.72 0.68 9.07
CA GLY A 137 11.30 0.43 8.92
C GLY A 137 10.69 1.40 7.91
N MET A 138 9.38 1.31 7.72
CA MET A 138 8.60 2.25 6.91
C MET A 138 7.35 2.68 7.66
N GLU A 139 6.99 3.94 7.51
CA GLU A 139 5.70 4.48 7.90
C GLU A 139 5.12 5.31 6.75
N LEU A 140 3.84 5.10 6.46
CA LEU A 140 3.04 5.93 5.57
C LEU A 140 1.83 6.43 6.32
N ARG A 141 1.65 7.74 6.36
CA ARG A 141 0.52 8.42 6.98
C ARG A 141 -0.23 9.21 5.92
N LEU A 142 -1.47 8.82 5.69
CA LEU A 142 -2.37 9.47 4.74
C LEU A 142 -3.38 10.31 5.52
N SER A 143 -3.34 11.62 5.31
CA SER A 143 -4.25 12.58 5.94
C SER A 143 -5.13 13.23 4.88
N THR A 144 -6.43 13.26 5.13
CA THR A 144 -7.42 13.92 4.27
C THR A 144 -8.00 15.11 5.00
N ARG A 145 -8.02 16.27 4.36
CA ARG A 145 -8.70 17.46 4.85
C ARG A 145 -9.82 17.82 3.87
N HIS A 146 -11.00 18.05 4.45
CA HIS A 146 -12.19 18.47 3.75
C HIS A 146 -12.32 19.99 3.85
N GLU A 147 -12.37 20.68 2.68
CA GLU A 147 -12.39 22.15 2.59
C GLU A 147 -13.71 22.67 2.01
N ASP A 148 -14.69 21.80 1.71
CA ASP A 148 -16.02 22.17 1.26
C ASP A 148 -16.89 22.72 2.41
N SER A 149 -18.02 23.33 2.07
CA SER A 149 -19.01 23.90 3.01
C SER A 149 -20.02 22.86 3.53
N GLU A 150 -20.13 21.69 2.89
CA GLU A 150 -21.12 20.67 3.24
C GLU A 150 -20.43 19.38 3.69
N PRO A 151 -21.02 18.63 4.64
CA PRO A 151 -20.48 17.34 5.06
C PRO A 151 -20.33 16.36 3.91
N CYS A 152 -19.26 15.60 3.88
CA CYS A 152 -18.95 14.73 2.76
C CYS A 152 -18.56 13.33 3.20
N HIS A 153 -19.11 12.31 2.54
CA HIS A 153 -18.73 10.92 2.78
C HIS A 153 -17.50 10.55 1.97
N PHE A 154 -16.54 9.92 2.61
CA PHE A 154 -15.35 9.41 1.93
C PHE A 154 -14.89 8.10 2.56
N SER A 155 -14.05 7.39 1.84
CA SER A 155 -13.30 6.25 2.38
C SER A 155 -11.92 6.19 1.77
N HIS A 156 -10.96 5.69 2.51
CA HIS A 156 -9.58 5.67 2.07
C HIS A 156 -8.86 4.36 2.44
N GLY A 157 -7.72 4.13 1.82
CA GLY A 157 -6.93 2.93 2.11
C GLY A 157 -5.51 3.00 1.56
N LEU A 158 -4.59 2.40 2.27
CA LEU A 158 -3.23 2.12 1.87
C LEU A 158 -3.13 0.64 1.46
N HIS A 159 -3.10 0.39 0.16
CA HIS A 159 -3.33 -0.89 -0.51
C HIS A 159 -2.03 -1.70 -0.66
N ALA A 160 -1.33 -1.99 0.45
CA ALA A 160 0.02 -2.53 0.45
C ALA A 160 0.13 -3.96 -0.12
N TYR A 161 1.02 -4.13 -1.09
CA TYR A 161 1.41 -5.42 -1.68
C TYR A 161 2.72 -5.90 -1.04
N TRP A 162 2.62 -6.74 -0.02
CA TRP A 162 3.80 -7.29 0.67
C TRP A 162 4.44 -8.39 -0.17
N ARG A 163 5.72 -8.22 -0.47
CA ARG A 163 6.49 -9.23 -1.20
C ARG A 163 6.84 -10.40 -0.29
N ILE A 164 6.58 -11.59 -0.77
CA ILE A 164 6.78 -12.86 -0.06
C ILE A 164 7.50 -13.87 -0.96
N SER A 165 7.98 -14.93 -0.35
CA SER A 165 8.61 -16.05 -1.08
C SER A 165 7.60 -16.80 -1.94
N ASP A 166 6.49 -17.22 -1.32
CA ASP A 166 5.32 -17.85 -1.93
C ASP A 166 4.16 -17.80 -0.94
N VAL A 167 2.96 -17.50 -1.43
CA VAL A 167 1.77 -17.34 -0.60
C VAL A 167 1.41 -18.63 0.17
N ALA A 168 1.71 -19.81 -0.38
CA ALA A 168 1.44 -21.08 0.30
C ALA A 168 2.31 -21.32 1.55
N GLY A 169 3.47 -20.65 1.61
CA GLY A 169 4.42 -20.74 2.73
C GLY A 169 4.30 -19.63 3.77
N VAL A 170 3.27 -18.77 3.66
CA VAL A 170 3.11 -17.58 4.51
C VAL A 170 1.94 -17.75 5.46
N ALA A 171 2.12 -17.23 6.69
CA ALA A 171 1.07 -17.09 7.69
C ALA A 171 0.94 -15.63 8.14
N LEU A 172 -0.28 -15.22 8.46
CA LEU A 172 -0.62 -13.93 9.06
C LEU A 172 -1.18 -14.19 10.45
N GLU A 173 -0.47 -13.71 11.47
CA GLU A 173 -0.89 -13.75 12.88
C GLU A 173 -1.39 -12.37 13.31
N GLY A 174 -2.18 -12.31 14.40
CA GLY A 174 -2.73 -11.09 14.95
C GLY A 174 -4.20 -10.84 14.62
N LEU A 175 -4.79 -11.67 13.76
CA LEU A 175 -6.20 -11.58 13.37
C LEU A 175 -7.08 -12.60 14.13
N ASP A 176 -6.54 -13.38 15.06
CA ASP A 176 -7.31 -14.36 15.82
C ASP A 176 -8.44 -13.70 16.61
N GLY A 177 -9.66 -14.25 16.47
CA GLY A 177 -10.88 -13.71 17.07
C GLY A 177 -11.49 -12.52 16.31
N ALA A 178 -10.80 -11.94 15.30
CA ALA A 178 -11.31 -10.78 14.57
C ALA A 178 -12.56 -11.15 13.76
N GLN A 179 -13.61 -10.34 13.94
CA GLN A 179 -14.81 -10.38 13.12
C GLN A 179 -14.52 -9.79 11.75
N GLY A 180 -15.19 -10.27 10.71
CA GLY A 180 -14.99 -9.75 9.38
C GLY A 180 -16.04 -10.22 8.38
N TYR A 181 -15.86 -9.79 7.13
CA TYR A 181 -16.69 -10.17 6.01
C TYR A 181 -15.82 -10.73 4.88
N ASP A 182 -16.10 -11.97 4.49
CA ASP A 182 -15.46 -12.60 3.34
C ASP A 182 -16.24 -12.26 2.06
N LYS A 183 -15.65 -11.39 1.22
CA LYS A 183 -16.27 -10.93 -0.04
C LYS A 183 -16.35 -12.01 -1.12
N LEU A 184 -15.65 -13.16 -0.97
CA LEU A 184 -15.73 -14.28 -1.91
C LEU A 184 -16.93 -15.17 -1.62
N SER A 185 -17.13 -15.55 -0.37
CA SER A 185 -18.30 -16.32 0.07
C SER A 185 -19.52 -15.45 0.34
N ARG A 186 -19.34 -14.12 0.50
CA ARG A 186 -20.36 -13.14 0.91
C ARG A 186 -20.96 -13.45 2.29
N GLN A 187 -20.12 -13.84 3.22
CA GLN A 187 -20.54 -14.22 4.57
C GLN A 187 -19.74 -13.46 5.62
N VAL A 188 -20.37 -13.19 6.75
CA VAL A 188 -19.67 -12.80 7.97
C VAL A 188 -18.78 -13.97 8.39
N CYS A 189 -17.59 -13.68 8.84
CA CYS A 189 -16.62 -14.66 9.31
C CYS A 189 -15.95 -14.19 10.59
N GLN A 190 -15.46 -15.12 11.37
CA GLN A 190 -14.54 -14.87 12.47
C GLN A 190 -13.26 -15.63 12.18
N GLN A 191 -12.11 -14.98 12.31
CA GLN A 191 -10.84 -15.65 12.11
C GLN A 191 -10.50 -16.48 13.36
N GLU A 192 -10.13 -17.75 13.14
CA GLU A 192 -9.63 -18.63 14.18
C GLU A 192 -8.14 -18.93 13.91
N GLY A 193 -7.29 -18.62 14.89
CA GLY A 193 -5.85 -18.80 14.80
C GLY A 193 -5.18 -17.95 13.71
N GLU A 194 -4.05 -18.42 13.20
CA GLU A 194 -3.32 -17.77 12.10
C GLU A 194 -4.08 -17.86 10.78
N LEU A 195 -4.06 -16.80 9.99
CA LEU A 195 -4.64 -16.82 8.65
C LEU A 195 -3.60 -17.32 7.63
N ARG A 196 -3.89 -18.47 7.01
CA ARG A 196 -3.15 -18.97 5.84
C ARG A 196 -3.98 -18.77 4.58
N VAL A 197 -3.34 -18.21 3.56
CA VAL A 197 -4.00 -17.93 2.29
C VAL A 197 -3.90 -19.16 1.39
N ALA A 198 -4.93 -19.97 1.39
CA ALA A 198 -5.06 -21.14 0.52
C ALA A 198 -5.95 -20.79 -0.68
N GLY A 199 -5.35 -20.31 -1.76
CA GLY A 199 -6.08 -19.87 -2.95
C GLY A 199 -6.45 -18.39 -2.92
N GLY A 200 -7.70 -18.04 -3.29
CA GLY A 200 -8.16 -16.66 -3.25
C GLY A 200 -8.54 -16.22 -1.82
N CYS A 201 -8.24 -14.97 -1.47
CA CYS A 201 -8.67 -14.35 -0.21
C CYS A 201 -9.16 -12.94 -0.49
N GLN A 202 -10.30 -12.56 0.10
CA GLN A 202 -10.79 -11.19 0.08
C GLN A 202 -11.62 -10.93 1.34
N ARG A 203 -10.92 -10.72 2.46
CA ARG A 203 -11.55 -10.54 3.77
C ARG A 203 -11.29 -9.15 4.30
N VAL A 204 -12.33 -8.54 4.82
CA VAL A 204 -12.30 -7.27 5.54
C VAL A 204 -12.55 -7.60 7.00
N PHE A 205 -11.60 -7.26 7.86
CA PHE A 205 -11.69 -7.49 9.29
C PHE A 205 -11.91 -6.18 10.04
N GLU A 206 -12.82 -6.17 10.99
CA GLU A 206 -12.94 -5.15 12.03
C GLU A 206 -11.75 -5.32 12.99
N HIS A 207 -10.61 -4.76 12.60
CA HIS A 207 -9.36 -5.00 13.29
C HIS A 207 -8.52 -3.72 13.29
N THR A 208 -8.17 -3.28 14.48
CA THR A 208 -7.30 -2.13 14.76
C THR A 208 -6.06 -2.62 15.49
N GLY A 209 -5.08 -3.10 14.77
CA GLY A 209 -3.91 -3.68 15.40
C GLY A 209 -2.84 -4.08 14.43
N ALA A 210 -1.88 -4.84 14.92
CA ALA A 210 -0.77 -5.31 14.13
C ALA A 210 -1.00 -6.72 13.59
N VAL A 211 -0.58 -6.93 12.34
CA VAL A 211 -0.50 -8.23 11.69
C VAL A 211 0.96 -8.63 11.56
N GLN A 212 1.30 -9.84 12.02
CA GLN A 212 2.62 -10.44 11.81
C GLN A 212 2.61 -11.27 10.54
N LEU A 213 3.32 -10.84 9.51
CA LEU A 213 3.51 -11.62 8.29
C LEU A 213 4.74 -12.49 8.44
N GLN A 214 4.54 -13.80 8.55
CA GLN A 214 5.60 -14.78 8.66
C GLN A 214 5.90 -15.44 7.32
N ASP A 215 7.14 -15.35 6.85
CA ASP A 215 7.65 -16.00 5.65
C ASP A 215 8.80 -16.94 6.03
N SER A 216 8.48 -18.21 6.23
CA SER A 216 9.41 -19.20 6.72
C SER A 216 10.57 -19.46 5.73
N ALA A 217 10.30 -19.42 4.42
CA ALA A 217 11.34 -19.66 3.40
C ALA A 217 12.37 -18.53 3.34
N TRP A 218 11.97 -17.30 3.65
CA TRP A 218 12.89 -16.17 3.77
C TRP A 218 13.39 -15.94 5.19
N LYS A 219 12.93 -16.73 6.15
CA LYS A 219 13.22 -16.53 7.59
C LYS A 219 12.95 -15.09 8.02
N ARG A 220 11.82 -14.56 7.55
CA ARG A 220 11.44 -13.17 7.76
C ARG A 220 10.09 -13.09 8.45
N ARG A 221 10.01 -12.19 9.43
CA ARG A 221 8.77 -11.79 10.08
C ARG A 221 8.66 -10.28 9.99
N LEU A 222 7.59 -9.80 9.35
CA LEU A 222 7.26 -8.38 9.29
C LEU A 222 6.12 -8.09 10.25
N HIS A 223 6.34 -7.12 11.12
CA HIS A 223 5.29 -6.50 11.93
C HIS A 223 4.67 -5.38 11.10
N ILE A 224 3.38 -5.51 10.78
CA ILE A 224 2.60 -4.57 9.97
C ILE A 224 1.54 -3.99 10.89
N ASP A 225 1.67 -2.72 11.25
CA ASP A 225 0.77 -2.02 12.14
C ASP A 225 -0.25 -1.20 11.33
N THR A 226 -1.53 -1.48 11.55
CA THR A 226 -2.70 -0.79 10.96
C THR A 226 -3.60 -0.19 12.03
N SER A 227 -3.08 0.04 13.26
CA SER A 227 -3.87 0.40 14.45
C SER A 227 -4.64 1.72 14.34
N ASP A 228 -4.18 2.65 13.49
CA ASP A 228 -4.88 3.92 13.23
C ASP A 228 -5.93 3.80 12.11
N SER A 229 -6.30 2.57 11.73
CA SER A 229 -7.30 2.29 10.70
C SER A 229 -8.42 1.43 11.30
N PRO A 230 -9.69 1.71 11.00
CA PRO A 230 -10.81 0.96 11.59
C PRO A 230 -10.90 -0.47 11.06
N SER A 231 -10.30 -0.76 9.90
CA SER A 231 -10.32 -2.10 9.32
C SER A 231 -9.01 -2.52 8.68
N THR A 232 -8.75 -3.82 8.71
CA THR A 232 -7.65 -4.49 8.01
C THR A 232 -8.19 -5.37 6.90
N VAL A 233 -7.70 -5.17 5.68
CA VAL A 233 -8.08 -6.03 4.55
C VAL A 233 -6.95 -6.99 4.21
N VAL A 234 -7.29 -8.28 4.13
CA VAL A 234 -6.38 -9.29 3.58
C VAL A 234 -6.90 -9.73 2.21
N TRP A 235 -6.03 -9.62 1.21
CA TRP A 235 -6.40 -9.98 -0.15
C TRP A 235 -5.29 -10.74 -0.88
N HIS A 236 -5.72 -11.74 -1.67
CA HIS A 236 -4.91 -12.46 -2.64
C HIS A 236 -5.78 -12.94 -3.81
N PRO A 237 -5.31 -12.86 -5.07
CA PRO A 237 -6.14 -13.23 -6.22
C PRO A 237 -6.47 -14.72 -6.30
N GLY A 238 -5.67 -15.57 -5.67
CA GLY A 238 -5.71 -17.02 -5.93
C GLY A 238 -5.28 -17.31 -7.37
N SER A 239 -6.05 -18.12 -8.04
CA SER A 239 -5.85 -18.48 -9.46
C SER A 239 -6.48 -17.46 -10.44
N ARG A 240 -7.14 -16.40 -9.97
CA ARG A 240 -7.77 -15.41 -10.85
C ARG A 240 -6.72 -14.63 -11.63
N PRO A 241 -6.84 -14.54 -12.96
CA PRO A 241 -5.94 -13.72 -13.75
C PRO A 241 -5.99 -12.25 -13.32
N LEU A 242 -4.84 -11.63 -13.23
CA LEU A 242 -4.71 -10.19 -12.97
C LEU A 242 -4.07 -9.52 -14.17
N LEU A 243 -4.67 -8.44 -14.64
CA LEU A 243 -4.10 -7.64 -15.73
C LEU A 243 -2.71 -7.14 -15.34
N GLY A 244 -1.72 -7.42 -16.18
CA GLY A 244 -0.33 -7.01 -15.98
C GLY A 244 0.47 -7.87 -14.98
N VAL A 245 -0.08 -9.02 -14.54
CA VAL A 245 0.59 -9.96 -13.62
C VAL A 245 0.62 -11.35 -14.27
N CYS A 246 1.81 -11.89 -14.47
CA CYS A 246 1.94 -13.29 -14.89
C CYS A 246 1.47 -14.21 -13.76
N GLY A 247 0.90 -15.38 -14.10
CA GLY A 247 0.33 -16.29 -13.10
C GLY A 247 1.29 -16.69 -11.98
N SER A 248 2.57 -16.92 -12.32
CA SER A 248 3.63 -17.24 -11.36
C SER A 248 4.06 -16.06 -10.47
N GLU A 249 3.77 -14.83 -10.87
CA GLU A 249 4.08 -13.64 -10.05
C GLU A 249 3.05 -13.42 -8.95
N ALA A 250 1.83 -13.93 -9.14
CA ALA A 250 0.74 -13.76 -8.19
C ALA A 250 1.02 -14.43 -6.85
N SER A 251 1.74 -15.55 -6.81
CA SER A 251 2.12 -16.20 -5.55
C SER A 251 3.17 -15.43 -4.74
N GLY A 252 3.85 -14.44 -5.36
CA GLY A 252 4.93 -13.66 -4.76
C GLY A 252 4.49 -12.48 -3.89
N PHE A 253 3.20 -12.29 -3.65
CA PHE A 253 2.70 -11.24 -2.77
C PHE A 253 1.43 -11.63 -2.01
N VAL A 254 1.19 -10.95 -0.92
CA VAL A 254 -0.10 -10.88 -0.22
C VAL A 254 -0.38 -9.42 0.13
N ARG A 255 -1.64 -9.00 0.13
CA ARG A 255 -1.99 -7.68 0.63
C ARG A 255 -2.48 -7.77 2.07
N VAL A 256 -1.94 -6.87 2.90
CA VAL A 256 -2.45 -6.52 4.23
C VAL A 256 -2.53 -5.00 4.23
N GLU A 257 -3.72 -4.47 4.36
CA GLU A 257 -4.05 -3.09 4.03
C GLU A 257 -4.63 -2.37 5.24
N ALA A 258 -4.23 -1.12 5.43
CA ALA A 258 -4.84 -0.18 6.36
C ALA A 258 -5.97 0.55 5.63
N THR A 259 -7.22 0.42 6.09
CA THR A 259 -8.38 0.96 5.37
C THR A 259 -9.46 1.49 6.29
N SER A 260 -10.27 2.45 5.79
CA SER A 260 -11.65 2.65 6.22
C SER A 260 -12.56 2.16 5.09
N CYS A 261 -13.24 1.04 5.31
CA CYS A 261 -14.10 0.41 4.30
C CYS A 261 -15.54 0.94 4.32
N GLU A 262 -16.34 0.52 3.31
CA GLU A 262 -17.70 1.00 3.02
C GLU A 262 -18.70 0.98 4.20
N SER A 263 -18.55 0.09 5.17
CA SER A 263 -19.41 0.04 6.37
C SER A 263 -19.09 1.12 7.41
N GLU A 264 -17.95 1.80 7.23
CA GLU A 264 -17.40 2.77 8.17
C GLU A 264 -17.19 4.13 7.50
N HIS A 265 -17.98 4.44 6.45
CA HIS A 265 -17.95 5.76 5.81
C HIS A 265 -18.22 6.83 6.86
N GLY A 266 -17.14 7.40 7.38
CA GLY A 266 -17.21 8.62 8.16
C GLY A 266 -17.72 9.75 7.25
N SER A 267 -18.57 10.59 7.79
CA SER A 267 -18.77 11.92 7.26
C SER A 267 -17.68 12.79 7.85
N LEU A 268 -17.01 13.58 7.02
CA LEU A 268 -16.19 14.68 7.50
C LEU A 268 -17.01 15.96 7.41
N GLU A 269 -17.06 16.66 8.54
CA GLU A 269 -17.58 18.03 8.58
C GLU A 269 -16.59 19.00 7.93
N PRO A 270 -17.06 20.16 7.45
CA PRO A 270 -16.19 21.20 6.92
C PRO A 270 -15.01 21.53 7.85
N GLY A 271 -13.79 21.45 7.30
CA GLY A 271 -12.55 21.69 8.06
C GLY A 271 -12.04 20.50 8.90
N GLU A 272 -12.78 19.42 8.98
CA GLU A 272 -12.31 18.20 9.67
C GLU A 272 -11.23 17.46 8.87
N GLN A 273 -10.48 16.65 9.58
CA GLN A 273 -9.43 15.80 9.04
C GLN A 273 -9.63 14.35 9.43
N ALA A 274 -9.33 13.44 8.52
CA ALA A 274 -9.22 12.02 8.79
C ALA A 274 -7.83 11.52 8.41
N GLN A 275 -7.36 10.51 9.14
CA GLN A 275 -6.05 9.95 8.94
C GLN A 275 -6.08 8.43 9.03
N ILE A 276 -5.27 7.76 8.23
CA ILE A 276 -4.87 6.36 8.42
C ILE A 276 -3.34 6.25 8.36
N ARG A 277 -2.83 5.22 9.02
CA ARG A 277 -1.40 4.93 9.07
C ARG A 277 -1.14 3.47 8.72
N LEU A 278 -0.07 3.24 7.99
CA LEU A 278 0.52 1.93 7.74
C LEU A 278 1.99 1.98 8.14
N GLN A 279 2.36 1.22 9.16
CA GLN A 279 3.74 1.11 9.60
C GLN A 279 4.22 -0.33 9.46
N ALA A 280 5.50 -0.52 9.14
CA ALA A 280 6.10 -1.84 9.15
C ALA A 280 7.55 -1.83 9.62
N CYS A 281 7.91 -2.87 10.36
CA CYS A 281 9.29 -3.15 10.79
C CYS A 281 9.55 -4.65 10.80
N LEU A 282 10.83 -5.05 10.94
CA LEU A 282 11.16 -6.44 11.29
C LEU A 282 10.77 -6.72 12.74
N ALA A 283 10.17 -7.90 12.98
CA ALA A 283 9.86 -8.42 14.30
C ALA A 283 10.98 -9.32 14.82
#